data_017ab37ac3f33d729ea0a76af6b54e88
#
_entry.id   017ab37ac3f33d729ea0a76af6b54e88
#
_cell.length_a   1.000
_cell.length_b   1.000
_cell.length_c   1.000
_cell.angle_alpha   90.00
_cell.angle_beta   90.00
_cell.angle_gamma   90.00
#
_symmetry.space_group_name_H-M   'P 1'
#
loop_
_entity.id
_entity.type
_entity.pdbx_description
1 polymer ?
#
loop_
_entity_poly.entity_id
_entity_poly.type
_entity_poly.pdbx_seq_one_letter_code
_entity_poly.pdbx_strand_id
1 'polypeptide(L)'
;MGRKALLVTIFLILGYGFWVSPDLKMVAAGVAIFLLGMLSLEDGFKSFTGGVLEAFLRKTTDTTWKSLGFGMVTTTLMQSSSLVSVVTISFLSAGLIVLAQGIGIIFGANLGTTTGAWLVAGLGLKVDIAAYAMPMLVFGVVLMFQKDHKGLRGGGYILAGLGFLFLGIGFMKDGFAAFSGSFDLSQFAMGGFGGLVLYTAIGIAATVVMQSSHATLILTIAALAAGQVTYENALALAIGSNVGTTITAVLG
;
A
#
# COMPACT_ATOMS: atom_id res chain seq x y z
N MET A 1 2.94 12.42 24.07
CA MET A 1 3.71 13.54 23.49
C MET A 1 4.36 13.18 22.16
N GLY A 2 4.94 12.00 21.96
CA GLY A 2 5.68 11.61 20.74
C GLY A 2 4.88 11.66 19.42
N ARG A 3 3.62 11.19 19.40
CA ARG A 3 2.81 11.13 18.16
C ARG A 3 2.47 12.52 17.58
N LYS A 4 2.19 13.50 18.45
CA LYS A 4 1.94 14.88 17.99
C LYS A 4 3.22 15.54 17.47
N ALA A 5 4.36 15.32 18.15
CA ALA A 5 5.65 15.83 17.71
C ALA A 5 6.05 15.23 16.36
N LEU A 6 5.89 13.91 16.18
CA LEU A 6 6.14 13.23 14.92
C LEU A 6 5.31 13.83 13.77
N LEU A 7 4.01 14.04 13.97
CA LEU A 7 3.14 14.64 12.97
C LEU A 7 3.61 16.05 12.60
N VAL A 8 3.91 16.90 13.57
CA VAL A 8 4.41 18.26 13.32
C VAL A 8 5.70 18.22 12.52
N THR A 9 6.63 17.31 12.87
CA THR A 9 7.90 17.15 12.14
C THR A 9 7.66 16.74 10.69
N ILE A 10 6.75 15.78 10.44
CA ILE A 10 6.38 15.36 9.08
C ILE A 10 5.82 16.54 8.29
N PHE A 11 4.88 17.31 8.88
CA PHE A 11 4.32 18.49 8.20
C PHE A 11 5.36 19.56 7.88
N LEU A 12 6.32 19.80 8.78
CA LEU A 12 7.40 20.75 8.55
C LEU A 12 8.35 20.30 7.44
N ILE A 13 8.74 19.01 7.44
CA ILE A 13 9.61 18.45 6.40
C ILE A 13 8.91 18.49 5.03
N LEU A 14 7.65 18.05 4.96
CA LEU A 14 6.88 18.09 3.72
C LEU A 14 6.66 19.53 3.24
N GLY A 15 6.30 20.45 4.17
CA GLY A 15 6.10 21.86 3.84
C GLY A 15 7.36 22.51 3.27
N TYR A 16 8.51 22.24 3.88
CA TYR A 16 9.79 22.71 3.37
C TYR A 16 10.13 22.08 2.00
N GLY A 17 9.95 20.76 1.87
CA GLY A 17 10.18 20.05 0.61
C GLY A 17 9.29 20.57 -0.51
N PHE A 18 8.03 20.89 -0.23
CA PHE A 18 7.09 21.47 -1.20
C PHE A 18 7.44 22.91 -1.61
N TRP A 19 8.10 23.64 -0.71
CA TRP A 19 8.61 24.96 -1.02
C TRP A 19 9.81 24.90 -1.99
N VAL A 20 10.70 23.93 -1.75
CA VAL A 20 11.97 23.79 -2.51
C VAL A 20 11.75 23.12 -3.85
N SER A 21 10.86 22.13 -3.95
CA SER A 21 10.66 21.35 -5.17
C SER A 21 9.16 21.19 -5.52
N PRO A 22 8.71 21.84 -6.61
CA PRO A 22 7.36 21.62 -7.13
C PRO A 22 7.10 20.17 -7.55
N ASP A 23 8.11 19.48 -8.07
CA ASP A 23 8.00 18.09 -8.55
C ASP A 23 7.76 17.12 -7.39
N LEU A 24 8.35 17.39 -6.22
CA LEU A 24 8.08 16.63 -4.99
C LEU A 24 6.61 16.72 -4.57
N LYS A 25 5.94 17.86 -4.82
CA LYS A 25 4.49 17.98 -4.56
C LYS A 25 3.69 16.98 -5.38
N MET A 26 4.07 16.77 -6.63
CA MET A 26 3.37 15.86 -7.55
C MET A 26 3.54 14.41 -7.11
N VAL A 27 4.75 14.00 -6.73
CA VAL A 27 5.00 12.67 -6.16
C VAL A 27 4.21 12.48 -4.86
N ALA A 28 4.27 13.45 -3.95
CA ALA A 28 3.57 13.37 -2.66
C ALA A 28 2.04 13.38 -2.83
N ALA A 29 1.50 14.17 -3.76
CA ALA A 29 0.10 14.15 -4.12
C ALA A 29 -0.31 12.78 -4.70
N GLY A 30 0.52 12.20 -5.55
CA GLY A 30 0.34 10.84 -6.06
C GLY A 30 0.24 9.80 -4.95
N VAL A 31 1.17 9.85 -3.97
CA VAL A 31 1.12 8.98 -2.79
C VAL A 31 -0.15 9.20 -1.98
N ALA A 32 -0.54 10.44 -1.73
CA ALA A 32 -1.74 10.75 -0.94
C ALA A 32 -3.03 10.24 -1.64
N ILE A 33 -3.16 10.45 -2.94
CA ILE A 33 -4.29 9.96 -3.75
C ILE A 33 -4.29 8.43 -3.78
N PHE A 34 -3.13 7.81 -3.93
CA PHE A 34 -2.98 6.34 -3.88
C PHE A 34 -3.45 5.77 -2.53
N LEU A 35 -3.02 6.36 -1.41
CA LEU A 35 -3.44 5.96 -0.07
C LEU A 35 -4.96 6.13 0.12
N LEU A 36 -5.54 7.23 -0.39
CA LEU A 36 -6.99 7.43 -0.38
C LEU A 36 -7.71 6.32 -1.18
N GLY A 37 -7.15 5.93 -2.32
CA GLY A 37 -7.65 4.81 -3.12
C GLY A 37 -7.65 3.50 -2.35
N MET A 38 -6.56 3.20 -1.63
CA MET A 38 -6.48 2.01 -0.76
C MET A 38 -7.54 2.03 0.34
N LEU A 39 -7.71 3.15 1.04
CA LEU A 39 -8.73 3.28 2.08
C LEU A 39 -10.14 3.09 1.50
N SER A 40 -10.41 3.64 0.32
CA SER A 40 -11.69 3.46 -0.36
C SER A 40 -11.93 2.00 -0.75
N LEU A 41 -10.92 1.29 -1.26
CA LEU A 41 -11.01 -0.15 -1.54
C LEU A 41 -11.32 -0.95 -0.28
N GLU A 42 -10.59 -0.69 0.80
CA GLU A 42 -10.79 -1.36 2.08
C GLU A 42 -12.23 -1.17 2.60
N ASP A 43 -12.75 0.06 2.56
CA ASP A 43 -14.12 0.37 2.98
C ASP A 43 -15.17 -0.28 2.06
N GLY A 44 -14.88 -0.33 0.76
CA GLY A 44 -15.71 -1.04 -0.21
C GLY A 44 -15.81 -2.52 0.11
N PHE A 45 -14.68 -3.20 0.30
CA PHE A 45 -14.67 -4.62 0.65
C PHE A 45 -15.27 -4.92 2.02
N LYS A 46 -15.05 -4.05 3.03
CA LYS A 46 -15.72 -4.18 4.34
C LYS A 46 -17.25 -4.20 4.23
N SER A 47 -17.81 -3.50 3.25
CA SER A 47 -19.26 -3.48 3.04
C SER A 47 -19.82 -4.84 2.63
N PHE A 48 -19.00 -5.72 2.04
CA PHE A 48 -19.39 -7.07 1.63
C PHE A 48 -19.01 -8.15 2.65
N THR A 49 -18.07 -7.86 3.57
CA THR A 49 -17.46 -8.90 4.43
C THR A 49 -18.17 -9.12 5.77
N GLY A 50 -19.25 -8.43 6.09
CA GLY A 50 -19.95 -8.51 7.38
C GLY A 50 -20.20 -9.95 7.86
N GLY A 51 -19.31 -10.51 8.71
CA GLY A 51 -19.36 -11.88 9.23
C GLY A 51 -18.89 -12.98 8.27
N VAL A 52 -18.80 -12.73 6.98
CA VAL A 52 -18.38 -13.72 5.96
C VAL A 52 -16.89 -14.03 6.13
N LEU A 53 -16.06 -13.04 6.42
CA LEU A 53 -14.62 -13.22 6.62
C LEU A 53 -14.34 -14.16 7.81
N GLU A 54 -15.07 -14.00 8.91
CA GLU A 54 -14.96 -14.84 10.10
C GLU A 54 -15.39 -16.28 9.81
N ALA A 55 -16.54 -16.46 9.13
CA ALA A 55 -17.04 -17.76 8.75
C ALA A 55 -16.10 -18.49 7.77
N PHE A 56 -15.52 -17.72 6.83
CA PHE A 56 -14.57 -18.23 5.85
C PHE A 56 -13.24 -18.62 6.52
N LEU A 57 -12.75 -17.80 7.45
CA LEU A 57 -11.55 -18.08 8.23
C LEU A 57 -11.65 -19.39 8.99
N ARG A 58 -12.73 -19.59 9.75
CA ARG A 58 -12.96 -20.84 10.51
C ARG A 58 -12.96 -22.09 9.62
N LYS A 59 -13.39 -21.97 8.36
CA LYS A 59 -13.57 -23.09 7.45
C LYS A 59 -12.35 -23.39 6.58
N THR A 60 -11.45 -22.41 6.41
CA THR A 60 -10.35 -22.49 5.45
C THR A 60 -8.96 -22.43 6.06
N THR A 61 -8.81 -22.41 7.39
CA THR A 61 -7.51 -22.28 8.05
C THR A 61 -7.13 -23.49 8.90
N ASP A 62 -7.66 -24.67 8.61
CA ASP A 62 -7.36 -25.92 9.31
C ASP A 62 -5.93 -26.43 9.13
N THR A 63 -5.20 -25.95 8.10
CA THR A 63 -3.79 -26.25 7.85
C THR A 63 -2.99 -24.98 7.57
N THR A 64 -1.66 -25.00 7.83
CA THR A 64 -0.77 -23.87 7.57
C THR A 64 -0.82 -23.41 6.13
N TRP A 65 -0.89 -24.32 5.15
CA TRP A 65 -0.97 -23.99 3.73
C TRP A 65 -2.27 -23.30 3.34
N LYS A 66 -3.39 -23.76 3.91
CA LYS A 66 -4.68 -23.10 3.71
C LYS A 66 -4.70 -21.73 4.37
N SER A 67 -4.09 -21.62 5.57
CA SER A 67 -3.92 -20.33 6.27
C SER A 67 -3.12 -19.34 5.44
N LEU A 68 -2.03 -19.78 4.81
CA LEU A 68 -1.24 -18.97 3.88
C LEU A 68 -2.08 -18.52 2.67
N GLY A 69 -2.79 -19.46 2.04
CA GLY A 69 -3.71 -19.16 0.93
C GLY A 69 -4.81 -18.16 1.33
N PHE A 70 -5.39 -18.32 2.52
CA PHE A 70 -6.37 -17.40 3.08
C PHE A 70 -5.79 -15.99 3.24
N GLY A 71 -4.62 -15.86 3.89
CA GLY A 71 -3.95 -14.57 4.06
C GLY A 71 -3.64 -13.89 2.73
N MET A 72 -3.13 -14.66 1.75
CA MET A 72 -2.82 -14.17 0.41
C MET A 72 -4.07 -13.64 -0.31
N VAL A 73 -5.13 -14.44 -0.40
CA VAL A 73 -6.37 -14.07 -1.09
C VAL A 73 -7.04 -12.88 -0.41
N THR A 74 -7.15 -12.90 0.92
CA THR A 74 -7.80 -11.83 1.67
C THR A 74 -7.05 -10.52 1.50
N THR A 75 -5.72 -10.52 1.61
CA THR A 75 -4.91 -9.30 1.42
C THR A 75 -4.95 -8.82 -0.02
N THR A 76 -4.92 -9.72 -1.01
CA THR A 76 -5.06 -9.35 -2.42
C THR A 76 -6.38 -8.63 -2.69
N LEU A 77 -7.47 -9.12 -2.12
CA LEU A 77 -8.79 -8.50 -2.29
C LEU A 77 -8.92 -7.20 -1.50
N MET A 78 -8.53 -7.20 -0.23
CA MET A 78 -8.70 -6.05 0.66
C MET A 78 -7.59 -5.00 0.52
N GLN A 79 -6.49 -5.33 -0.16
CA GLN A 79 -5.30 -4.50 -0.32
C GLN A 79 -4.73 -3.96 1.01
N SER A 80 -5.01 -4.66 2.13
CA SER A 80 -4.63 -4.26 3.49
C SER A 80 -4.12 -5.44 4.30
N SER A 81 -2.79 -5.65 4.27
CA SER A 81 -2.14 -6.67 5.12
C SER A 81 -2.21 -6.32 6.62
N SER A 82 -2.22 -5.04 6.95
CA SER A 82 -2.35 -4.59 8.35
C SER A 82 -3.70 -4.99 8.94
N LEU A 83 -4.80 -4.79 8.20
CA LEU A 83 -6.13 -5.22 8.65
C LEU A 83 -6.19 -6.74 8.84
N VAL A 84 -5.66 -7.51 7.88
CA VAL A 84 -5.60 -8.98 7.98
C VAL A 84 -4.78 -9.40 9.20
N SER A 85 -3.67 -8.70 9.49
CA SER A 85 -2.82 -8.96 10.66
C SER A 85 -3.56 -8.69 11.98
N VAL A 86 -4.24 -7.55 12.12
CA VAL A 86 -5.00 -7.19 13.32
C VAL A 86 -6.14 -8.20 13.56
N VAL A 87 -6.86 -8.58 12.50
CA VAL A 87 -7.91 -9.60 12.58
C VAL A 87 -7.31 -10.95 13.01
N THR A 88 -6.17 -11.34 12.43
CA THR A 88 -5.47 -12.59 12.78
C THR A 88 -5.05 -12.60 14.26
N ILE A 89 -4.48 -11.50 14.76
CA ILE A 89 -4.10 -11.35 16.17
C ILE A 89 -5.34 -11.44 17.08
N SER A 90 -6.44 -10.80 16.69
CA SER A 90 -7.71 -10.86 17.42
C SER A 90 -8.24 -12.29 17.53
N PHE A 91 -8.21 -13.07 16.45
CA PHE A 91 -8.64 -14.48 16.45
C PHE A 91 -7.70 -15.39 17.23
N LEU A 92 -6.40 -15.14 17.16
CA LEU A 92 -5.41 -15.85 17.96
C LEU A 92 -5.65 -15.61 19.46
N SER A 93 -5.85 -14.35 19.84
CA SER A 93 -6.15 -13.95 21.23
C SER A 93 -7.47 -14.54 21.75
N ALA A 94 -8.47 -14.69 20.87
CA ALA A 94 -9.75 -15.33 21.20
C ALA A 94 -9.68 -16.87 21.19
N GLY A 95 -8.53 -17.48 20.89
CA GLY A 95 -8.36 -18.93 20.80
C GLY A 95 -9.10 -19.59 19.63
N LEU A 96 -9.49 -18.81 18.62
CA LEU A 96 -10.23 -19.29 17.45
C LEU A 96 -9.31 -19.96 16.41
N ILE A 97 -8.03 -19.61 16.41
CA ILE A 97 -6.98 -20.20 15.60
C ILE A 97 -5.75 -20.47 16.45
N VAL A 98 -4.90 -21.42 16.04
CA VAL A 98 -3.62 -21.69 16.70
C VAL A 98 -2.49 -20.87 16.08
N LEU A 99 -1.37 -20.72 16.81
CA LEU A 99 -0.24 -19.90 16.40
C LEU A 99 0.29 -20.25 15.00
N ALA A 100 0.40 -21.52 14.66
CA ALA A 100 0.88 -21.98 13.34
C ALA A 100 -0.03 -21.48 12.19
N GLN A 101 -1.34 -21.44 12.41
CA GLN A 101 -2.31 -20.89 11.45
C GLN A 101 -2.16 -19.38 11.35
N GLY A 102 -2.01 -18.68 12.47
CA GLY A 102 -1.77 -17.24 12.51
C GLY A 102 -0.51 -16.86 11.74
N ILE A 103 0.59 -17.57 11.95
CA ILE A 103 1.84 -17.38 11.20
C ILE A 103 1.60 -17.58 9.69
N GLY A 104 0.90 -18.65 9.29
CA GLY A 104 0.54 -18.91 7.90
C GLY A 104 -0.23 -17.74 7.27
N ILE A 105 -1.24 -17.20 7.98
CA ILE A 105 -2.05 -16.06 7.51
C ILE A 105 -1.16 -14.82 7.30
N ILE A 106 -0.25 -14.50 8.23
CA ILE A 106 0.63 -13.34 8.15
C ILE A 106 1.61 -13.47 6.96
N PHE A 107 2.21 -14.65 6.76
CA PHE A 107 3.04 -14.87 5.57
C PHE A 107 2.23 -14.74 4.28
N GLY A 108 1.02 -15.28 4.26
CA GLY A 108 0.09 -15.13 3.13
C GLY A 108 -0.28 -13.67 2.88
N ALA A 109 -0.55 -12.91 3.92
CA ALA A 109 -0.87 -11.49 3.82
C ALA A 109 0.28 -10.68 3.18
N ASN A 110 1.53 -10.96 3.57
CA ASN A 110 2.69 -10.32 2.95
C ASN A 110 2.84 -10.69 1.47
N LEU A 111 2.59 -11.95 1.10
CA LEU A 111 2.55 -12.35 -0.31
C LEU A 111 1.41 -11.65 -1.05
N GLY A 112 0.22 -11.55 -0.45
CA GLY A 112 -0.94 -10.86 -1.02
C GLY A 112 -0.66 -9.39 -1.32
N THR A 113 0.14 -8.73 -0.49
CA THR A 113 0.54 -7.33 -0.71
C THR A 113 1.32 -7.16 -2.03
N THR A 114 2.09 -8.15 -2.46
CA THR A 114 2.87 -8.05 -3.70
C THR A 114 2.00 -8.04 -4.95
N THR A 115 0.76 -8.52 -4.90
CA THR A 115 -0.13 -8.61 -6.07
C THR A 115 -0.43 -7.24 -6.67
N GLY A 116 -0.63 -6.21 -5.84
CA GLY A 116 -0.80 -4.84 -6.32
C GLY A 116 0.46 -4.30 -6.99
N ALA A 117 1.64 -4.62 -6.44
CA ALA A 117 2.92 -4.26 -7.05
C ALA A 117 3.10 -4.91 -8.44
N TRP A 118 2.68 -6.18 -8.60
CA TRP A 118 2.67 -6.87 -9.89
C TRP A 118 1.72 -6.22 -10.90
N LEU A 119 0.53 -5.81 -10.46
CA LEU A 119 -0.42 -5.09 -11.32
C LEU A 119 0.16 -3.76 -11.81
N VAL A 120 0.83 -3.02 -10.93
CA VAL A 120 1.47 -1.75 -11.28
C VAL A 120 2.65 -1.98 -12.21
N ALA A 121 3.54 -2.92 -11.92
CA ALA A 121 4.69 -3.20 -12.76
C ALA A 121 4.29 -3.75 -14.15
N GLY A 122 3.25 -4.58 -14.21
CA GLY A 122 2.79 -5.21 -15.45
C GLY A 122 1.94 -4.30 -16.33
N LEU A 123 0.98 -3.61 -15.75
CA LEU A 123 0.02 -2.77 -16.46
C LEU A 123 0.33 -1.28 -16.31
N GLY A 124 0.69 -0.84 -15.10
CA GLY A 124 0.81 0.57 -14.74
C GLY A 124 1.95 1.32 -15.41
N LEU A 125 3.01 0.61 -15.80
CA LEU A 125 4.16 1.22 -16.46
C LEU A 125 4.01 1.29 -17.98
N LYS A 126 3.20 0.39 -18.56
CA LYS A 126 3.08 0.22 -20.02
C LYS A 126 1.80 0.84 -20.62
N VAL A 127 0.77 1.00 -19.81
CA VAL A 127 -0.56 1.49 -20.23
C VAL A 127 -0.81 2.84 -19.56
N ASP A 128 -1.47 3.74 -20.26
CA ASP A 128 -1.98 4.97 -19.64
C ASP A 128 -3.18 4.64 -18.74
N ILE A 129 -2.86 4.15 -17.53
CA ILE A 129 -3.89 3.75 -16.56
C ILE A 129 -4.66 4.98 -16.06
N ALA A 130 -4.07 6.17 -16.11
CA ALA A 130 -4.74 7.40 -15.69
C ALA A 130 -5.98 7.67 -16.55
N ALA A 131 -5.97 7.29 -17.83
CA ALA A 131 -7.14 7.40 -18.71
C ALA A 131 -8.33 6.57 -18.22
N TYR A 132 -8.09 5.40 -17.63
CA TYR A 132 -9.16 4.56 -17.05
C TYR A 132 -9.60 5.01 -15.67
N ALA A 133 -8.75 5.76 -14.95
CA ALA A 133 -9.05 6.27 -13.62
C ALA A 133 -10.28 7.19 -13.60
N MET A 134 -10.38 8.09 -14.59
CA MET A 134 -11.44 9.09 -14.64
C MET A 134 -12.86 8.48 -14.73
N PRO A 135 -13.17 7.57 -15.67
CA PRO A 135 -14.47 6.91 -15.70
C PRO A 135 -14.76 6.12 -14.42
N MET A 136 -13.75 5.42 -13.87
CA MET A 136 -13.91 4.67 -12.62
C MET A 136 -14.28 5.57 -11.44
N LEU A 137 -13.67 6.75 -11.35
CA LEU A 137 -13.99 7.74 -10.31
C LEU A 137 -15.43 8.24 -10.47
N VAL A 138 -15.84 8.63 -11.67
CA VAL A 138 -17.18 9.16 -11.93
C VAL A 138 -18.24 8.12 -11.57
N PHE A 139 -18.17 6.91 -12.13
CA PHE A 139 -19.12 5.85 -11.83
C PHE A 139 -19.04 5.39 -10.37
N GLY A 140 -17.84 5.30 -9.81
CA GLY A 140 -17.62 4.95 -8.41
C GLY A 140 -18.35 5.92 -7.48
N VAL A 141 -18.15 7.23 -7.66
CA VAL A 141 -18.78 8.27 -6.83
C VAL A 141 -20.31 8.23 -6.99
N VAL A 142 -20.84 8.08 -8.21
CA VAL A 142 -22.29 7.94 -8.42
C VAL A 142 -22.86 6.76 -7.64
N LEU A 143 -22.19 5.62 -7.64
CA LEU A 143 -22.62 4.45 -6.88
C LEU A 143 -22.49 4.64 -5.36
N MET A 144 -21.48 5.38 -4.88
CA MET A 144 -21.31 5.68 -3.46
C MET A 144 -22.50 6.46 -2.86
N PHE A 145 -23.19 7.28 -3.66
CA PHE A 145 -24.38 8.02 -3.24
C PHE A 145 -25.64 7.15 -3.11
N GLN A 146 -25.62 5.89 -3.53
CA GLN A 146 -26.75 4.95 -3.40
C GLN A 146 -26.84 4.42 -1.95
N LYS A 147 -27.36 5.26 -1.04
CA LYS A 147 -27.38 4.98 0.40
C LYS A 147 -28.23 3.78 0.79
N ASP A 148 -29.29 3.53 0.03
CA ASP A 148 -30.28 2.47 0.32
C ASP A 148 -29.81 1.07 -0.07
N HIS A 149 -28.77 0.97 -0.91
CA HIS A 149 -28.23 -0.29 -1.41
C HIS A 149 -26.76 -0.49 -1.00
N LYS A 150 -26.52 -1.17 0.14
CA LYS A 150 -25.18 -1.42 0.68
C LYS A 150 -24.22 -2.03 -0.36
N GLY A 151 -24.71 -2.96 -1.19
CA GLY A 151 -23.91 -3.59 -2.24
C GLY A 151 -23.45 -2.62 -3.33
N LEU A 152 -24.36 -1.76 -3.84
CA LEU A 152 -24.02 -0.76 -4.83
C LEU A 152 -23.05 0.28 -4.25
N ARG A 153 -23.29 0.71 -3.02
CA ARG A 153 -22.40 1.63 -2.32
C ARG A 153 -21.00 1.04 -2.13
N GLY A 154 -20.91 -0.23 -1.69
CA GLY A 154 -19.62 -0.93 -1.56
C GLY A 154 -18.91 -1.08 -2.90
N GLY A 155 -19.62 -1.44 -3.97
CA GLY A 155 -19.10 -1.46 -5.33
C GLY A 155 -18.60 -0.08 -5.80
N GLY A 156 -19.30 0.98 -5.40
CA GLY A 156 -18.89 2.37 -5.64
C GLY A 156 -17.56 2.70 -4.99
N TYR A 157 -17.38 2.32 -3.71
CA TYR A 157 -16.09 2.49 -3.00
C TYR A 157 -14.97 1.70 -3.66
N ILE A 158 -15.21 0.47 -4.12
CA ILE A 158 -14.20 -0.33 -4.83
C ILE A 158 -13.83 0.34 -6.15
N LEU A 159 -14.81 0.76 -6.93
CA LEU A 159 -14.56 1.37 -8.24
C LEU A 159 -13.84 2.73 -8.12
N ALA A 160 -14.29 3.58 -7.18
CA ALA A 160 -13.61 4.84 -6.88
C ALA A 160 -12.19 4.60 -6.32
N GLY A 161 -12.02 3.60 -5.46
CA GLY A 161 -10.73 3.19 -4.92
C GLY A 161 -9.74 2.80 -6.01
N LEU A 162 -10.15 1.98 -6.96
CA LEU A 162 -9.33 1.63 -8.13
C LEU A 162 -8.99 2.87 -8.97
N GLY A 163 -9.95 3.76 -9.18
CA GLY A 163 -9.72 5.02 -9.89
C GLY A 163 -8.67 5.89 -9.19
N PHE A 164 -8.77 6.07 -7.88
CA PHE A 164 -7.78 6.81 -7.10
C PHE A 164 -6.41 6.12 -7.10
N LEU A 165 -6.34 4.78 -7.02
CA LEU A 165 -5.07 4.06 -7.14
C LEU A 165 -4.38 4.36 -8.46
N PHE A 166 -5.10 4.25 -9.57
CA PHE A 166 -4.55 4.49 -10.89
C PHE A 166 -4.13 5.95 -11.08
N LEU A 167 -4.95 6.89 -10.62
CA LEU A 167 -4.62 8.31 -10.65
C LEU A 167 -3.36 8.61 -9.83
N GLY A 168 -3.27 8.06 -8.61
CA GLY A 168 -2.10 8.22 -7.75
C GLY A 168 -0.82 7.68 -8.39
N ILE A 169 -0.88 6.52 -9.04
CA ILE A 169 0.27 5.95 -9.79
C ILE A 169 0.67 6.87 -10.93
N GLY A 170 -0.29 7.43 -11.68
CA GLY A 170 -0.03 8.40 -12.74
C GLY A 170 0.73 9.62 -12.21
N PHE A 171 0.23 10.25 -11.14
CA PHE A 171 0.88 11.41 -10.51
C PHE A 171 2.28 11.09 -9.98
N MET A 172 2.50 9.90 -9.39
CA MET A 172 3.84 9.50 -8.96
C MET A 172 4.79 9.35 -10.15
N LYS A 173 4.35 8.70 -11.23
CA LYS A 173 5.13 8.50 -12.45
C LYS A 173 5.52 9.83 -13.09
N ASP A 174 4.55 10.72 -13.28
CA ASP A 174 4.77 12.05 -13.89
C ASP A 174 5.64 12.93 -12.99
N GLY A 175 5.43 12.87 -11.67
CA GLY A 175 6.25 13.58 -10.70
C GLY A 175 7.71 13.13 -10.71
N PHE A 176 7.98 11.83 -10.77
CA PHE A 176 9.35 11.33 -10.89
C PHE A 176 9.97 11.63 -12.25
N ALA A 177 9.21 11.61 -13.33
CA ALA A 177 9.71 12.00 -14.65
C ALA A 177 10.11 13.48 -14.69
N ALA A 178 9.31 14.37 -14.09
CA ALA A 178 9.63 15.78 -13.94
C ALA A 178 10.85 16.00 -13.01
N PHE A 179 10.90 15.26 -11.90
CA PHE A 179 11.98 15.34 -10.92
C PHE A 179 13.34 14.94 -11.53
N SER A 180 13.37 13.94 -12.42
CA SER A 180 14.61 13.51 -13.09
C SER A 180 15.25 14.59 -13.96
N GLY A 181 14.49 15.58 -14.39
CA GLY A 181 15.01 16.74 -15.12
C GLY A 181 15.68 17.80 -14.24
N SER A 182 15.34 17.86 -12.95
CA SER A 182 15.82 18.89 -12.01
C SER A 182 16.79 18.34 -10.97
N PHE A 183 16.65 17.08 -10.57
CA PHE A 183 17.48 16.44 -9.55
C PHE A 183 17.53 14.93 -9.78
N ASP A 184 18.72 14.38 -9.83
CA ASP A 184 18.95 12.96 -10.05
C ASP A 184 19.27 12.25 -8.72
N LEU A 185 18.29 11.51 -8.20
CA LEU A 185 18.44 10.71 -6.96
C LEU A 185 19.40 9.53 -7.15
N SER A 186 19.66 9.09 -8.38
CA SER A 186 20.57 7.98 -8.63
C SER A 186 22.02 8.31 -8.22
N GLN A 187 22.37 9.60 -8.12
CA GLN A 187 23.68 10.05 -7.64
C GLN A 187 23.92 9.66 -6.17
N PHE A 188 22.87 9.41 -5.39
CA PHE A 188 22.96 8.94 -4.01
C PHE A 188 22.94 7.42 -3.91
N ALA A 189 22.94 6.72 -5.04
CA ALA A 189 22.95 5.26 -5.05
C ALA A 189 24.19 4.75 -4.31
N MET A 190 23.96 3.88 -3.35
CA MET A 190 25.01 3.21 -2.60
C MET A 190 24.99 1.72 -2.90
N GLY A 191 26.14 1.22 -3.35
CA GLY A 191 26.35 -0.21 -3.56
C GLY A 191 26.83 -0.92 -2.29
N GLY A 192 26.86 -2.26 -2.36
CA GLY A 192 27.38 -3.12 -1.31
C GLY A 192 26.54 -3.14 -0.03
N PHE A 193 27.11 -3.67 1.05
CA PHE A 193 26.41 -3.88 2.31
C PHE A 193 25.90 -2.56 2.96
N GLY A 194 26.67 -1.48 2.86
CA GLY A 194 26.26 -0.16 3.39
C GLY A 194 25.00 0.37 2.69
N GLY A 195 24.93 0.26 1.37
CA GLY A 195 23.74 0.61 0.60
C GLY A 195 22.53 -0.24 0.96
N LEU A 196 22.72 -1.55 1.09
CA LEU A 196 21.66 -2.47 1.51
C LEU A 196 21.05 -2.05 2.86
N VAL A 197 21.88 -1.79 3.87
CA VAL A 197 21.42 -1.39 5.21
C VAL A 197 20.70 -0.03 5.16
N LEU A 198 21.30 0.97 4.48
CA LEU A 198 20.72 2.31 4.40
C LEU A 198 19.35 2.30 3.73
N TYR A 199 19.24 1.69 2.54
CA TYR A 199 17.98 1.67 1.79
C TYR A 199 16.92 0.78 2.43
N THR A 200 17.32 -0.29 3.13
CA THR A 200 16.40 -1.05 3.99
C THR A 200 15.85 -0.18 5.12
N ALA A 201 16.69 0.60 5.79
CA ALA A 201 16.25 1.52 6.85
C ALA A 201 15.31 2.62 6.30
N ILE A 202 15.59 3.15 5.10
CA ILE A 202 14.70 4.11 4.42
C ILE A 202 13.35 3.45 4.11
N GLY A 203 13.34 2.22 3.61
CA GLY A 203 12.11 1.48 3.34
C GLY A 203 11.27 1.24 4.59
N ILE A 204 11.91 0.89 5.72
CA ILE A 204 11.25 0.79 7.03
C ILE A 204 10.62 2.13 7.42
N ALA A 205 11.41 3.20 7.40
CA ALA A 205 10.95 4.54 7.79
C ALA A 205 9.78 5.02 6.91
N ALA A 206 9.88 4.84 5.59
CA ALA A 206 8.82 5.18 4.64
C ALA A 206 7.52 4.43 4.96
N THR A 207 7.61 3.12 5.22
CA THR A 207 6.43 2.31 5.56
C THR A 207 5.82 2.73 6.90
N VAL A 208 6.63 3.01 7.91
CA VAL A 208 6.15 3.50 9.21
C VAL A 208 5.46 4.86 9.08
N VAL A 209 6.00 5.77 8.27
CA VAL A 209 5.40 7.09 8.03
C VAL A 209 4.10 6.98 7.22
N MET A 210 4.11 6.22 6.12
CA MET A 210 2.94 6.05 5.25
C MET A 210 1.92 5.05 5.81
N GLN A 211 2.27 4.28 6.85
CA GLN A 211 1.45 3.18 7.42
C GLN A 211 1.04 2.15 6.37
N SER A 212 1.82 2.02 5.29
CA SER A 212 1.49 1.16 4.15
C SER A 212 2.75 0.69 3.43
N SER A 213 3.08 -0.59 3.56
CA SER A 213 4.15 -1.22 2.77
C SER A 213 3.81 -1.26 1.28
N HIS A 214 2.52 -1.39 0.95
CA HIS A 214 2.05 -1.37 -0.43
C HIS A 214 2.36 -0.01 -1.08
N ALA A 215 2.06 1.11 -0.42
CA ALA A 215 2.40 2.44 -0.92
C ALA A 215 3.92 2.61 -1.09
N THR A 216 4.73 2.12 -0.14
CA THR A 216 6.19 2.16 -0.23
C THR A 216 6.68 1.35 -1.45
N LEU A 217 6.14 0.16 -1.69
CA LEU A 217 6.49 -0.66 -2.84
C LEU A 217 6.15 0.02 -4.17
N ILE A 218 4.95 0.59 -4.28
CA ILE A 218 4.52 1.30 -5.50
C ILE A 218 5.39 2.53 -5.77
N LEU A 219 5.67 3.31 -4.72
CA LEU A 219 6.58 4.46 -4.81
C LEU A 219 7.98 4.02 -5.27
N THR A 220 8.49 2.91 -4.73
CA THR A 220 9.79 2.34 -5.12
C THR A 220 9.78 1.91 -6.59
N ILE A 221 8.72 1.24 -7.05
CA ILE A 221 8.58 0.81 -8.45
C ILE A 221 8.51 2.03 -9.38
N ALA A 222 7.78 3.08 -9.01
CA ALA A 222 7.69 4.31 -9.78
C ALA A 222 9.04 5.02 -9.87
N ALA A 223 9.79 5.11 -8.77
CA ALA A 223 11.13 5.67 -8.72
C ALA A 223 12.13 4.85 -9.56
N LEU A 224 12.07 3.52 -9.48
CA LEU A 224 12.89 2.62 -10.29
C LEU A 224 12.60 2.78 -11.79
N ALA A 225 11.33 2.84 -12.16
CA ALA A 225 10.90 3.02 -13.54
C ALA A 225 11.33 4.38 -14.13
N ALA A 226 11.42 5.40 -13.28
CA ALA A 226 11.93 6.73 -13.65
C ALA A 226 13.46 6.83 -13.59
N GLY A 227 14.19 5.73 -13.30
CA GLY A 227 15.65 5.72 -13.19
C GLY A 227 16.21 6.44 -11.96
N GLN A 228 15.36 6.83 -11.00
CA GLN A 228 15.77 7.59 -9.81
C GLN A 228 16.41 6.71 -8.72
N VAL A 229 16.22 5.41 -8.77
CA VAL A 229 16.77 4.44 -7.82
C VAL A 229 17.33 3.25 -8.61
N THR A 230 18.49 2.73 -8.19
CA THR A 230 19.04 1.51 -8.78
C THR A 230 18.23 0.27 -8.38
N TYR A 231 18.32 -0.78 -9.18
CA TYR A 231 17.63 -2.03 -8.89
C TYR A 231 18.00 -2.62 -7.52
N GLU A 232 19.29 -2.59 -7.15
CA GLU A 232 19.78 -3.09 -5.85
C GLU A 232 19.17 -2.29 -4.69
N ASN A 233 19.14 -0.96 -4.79
CA ASN A 233 18.58 -0.10 -3.77
C ASN A 233 17.05 -0.24 -3.71
N ALA A 234 16.38 -0.46 -4.84
CA ALA A 234 14.95 -0.74 -4.89
C ALA A 234 14.60 -2.06 -4.18
N LEU A 235 15.42 -3.10 -4.34
CA LEU A 235 15.26 -4.36 -3.59
C LEU A 235 15.41 -4.14 -2.07
N ALA A 236 16.40 -3.35 -1.66
CA ALA A 236 16.61 -3.01 -0.25
C ALA A 236 15.42 -2.23 0.33
N LEU A 237 14.88 -1.24 -0.42
CA LEU A 237 13.65 -0.53 -0.05
C LEU A 237 12.46 -1.49 0.10
N ALA A 238 12.30 -2.43 -0.83
CA ALA A 238 11.23 -3.43 -0.78
C ALA A 238 11.34 -4.35 0.44
N ILE A 239 12.54 -4.80 0.78
CA ILE A 239 12.79 -5.58 2.01
C ILE A 239 12.43 -4.73 3.23
N GLY A 240 12.88 -3.48 3.27
CA GLY A 240 12.59 -2.55 4.35
C GLY A 240 11.09 -2.29 4.50
N SER A 241 10.35 -2.19 3.40
CA SER A 241 8.91 -1.96 3.44
C SER A 241 8.17 -3.10 4.15
N ASN A 242 8.56 -4.34 3.94
CA ASN A 242 7.98 -5.50 4.62
C ASN A 242 8.33 -5.54 6.11
N VAL A 243 9.57 -5.21 6.46
CA VAL A 243 9.98 -5.09 7.87
C VAL A 243 9.20 -3.96 8.56
N GLY A 244 9.00 -2.82 7.88
CA GLY A 244 8.20 -1.70 8.39
C GLY A 244 6.76 -2.08 8.72
N THR A 245 6.17 -3.02 7.98
CA THR A 245 4.81 -3.53 8.26
C THR A 245 4.70 -4.17 9.64
N THR A 246 5.74 -4.84 10.12
CA THR A 246 5.72 -5.45 11.46
C THR A 246 5.66 -4.38 12.56
N ILE A 247 6.34 -3.25 12.34
CA ILE A 247 6.31 -2.11 13.28
C ILE A 247 4.91 -1.47 13.28
N THR A 248 4.27 -1.31 12.13
CA THR A 248 2.91 -0.76 12.06
C THR A 248 1.90 -1.68 12.74
N ALA A 249 2.05 -3.00 12.65
CA ALA A 249 1.18 -3.95 13.33
C ALA A 249 1.34 -3.93 14.87
N VAL A 250 2.50 -3.52 15.39
CA VAL A 250 2.73 -3.36 16.84
C VAL A 250 2.22 -2.01 17.36
N LEU A 251 2.19 -0.98 16.50
CA LEU A 251 1.74 0.38 16.86
C LEU A 251 0.23 0.58 16.76
N GLY A 252 -0.49 -0.29 16.03
CA GLY A 252 -1.95 -0.27 15.85
C GLY A 252 -2.67 -1.13 16.83
#